data_b4548c885666e4d3d8b49ff0fbc245d0
#
_entry.id   b4548c885666e4d3d8b49ff0fbc245d0
#
_cell.length_a   1.000
_cell.length_b   1.000
_cell.length_c   1.000
_cell.angle_alpha   90.00
_cell.angle_beta   90.00
_cell.angle_gamma   90.00
#
_symmetry.space_group_name_H-M   'P 1'
#
loop_
_entity.id
_entity.type
_entity.pdbx_description
1 polymer ?
#
loop_
_entity_poly.entity_id
_entity_poly.type
_entity_poly.pdbx_seq_one_letter_code
_entity_poly.pdbx_strand_id
1 'polypeptide(L)'
;MPEEKNQAAAGKPATKAKDAPGKQPARRRRKPPNPHRQDDAPGGPAERPVAEAADKTRELEAKPRTSVRRSPQRSHDVKPTVRHVTELKGKRAIVGLTAYDAIMGKLISDAGVDFILVGDSVGTTLLGFDTTIPVTMEDMVRHTAAVRRSNPKCLLVADLPFGEASMSFDRFLDSAKRLMQEGGADAIKVEGGRDLADDIEKLVATGIPVLGHIGLLPQTVKAIGGYRKFGGVREEAESLYTDAISLEEAGCFAIIAEMMEEKVATELASQILPPLIGIGSGPNCDGQILVTQDLLGLTAQGVPSFVTPYANLSKEISNALGKYVQDVREPKR
;
A
#
# COMPACT_ATOMS: atom_id res chain seq x y z
N MET A 1 63.86 4.33 24.37
CA MET A 1 64.19 4.33 25.80
C MET A 1 63.95 5.68 26.39
N PRO A 2 63.40 5.86 27.64
CA PRO A 2 62.71 4.91 28.54
C PRO A 2 61.19 5.26 28.66
N GLU A 3 60.30 4.34 28.93
CA GLU A 3 59.78 3.69 30.16
C GLU A 3 59.37 4.67 31.28
N GLU A 4 58.09 4.57 31.68
CA GLU A 4 57.57 4.44 33.05
C GLU A 4 56.07 4.30 32.96
N LYS A 5 55.47 3.19 33.26
CA LYS A 5 54.95 2.50 34.47
C LYS A 5 54.29 3.44 35.49
N ASN A 6 52.99 3.23 35.76
CA ASN A 6 52.40 2.96 37.08
C ASN A 6 50.88 2.71 36.98
N GLN A 7 50.40 1.55 37.32
CA GLN A 7 49.89 0.99 38.60
C GLN A 7 48.47 1.48 38.94
N ALA A 8 47.55 0.65 38.73
CA ALA A 8 46.62 -0.10 39.58
C ALA A 8 46.11 0.56 40.87
N ALA A 9 44.80 0.62 41.03
CA ALA A 9 44.15 0.42 42.35
C ALA A 9 42.76 -0.19 42.17
N ALA A 10 42.56 -1.32 42.86
CA ALA A 10 41.34 -2.06 43.03
C ALA A 10 40.46 -1.47 44.13
N GLY A 11 39.17 -1.69 44.06
CA GLY A 11 38.23 -1.42 45.14
C GLY A 11 36.88 -2.07 44.88
N LYS A 12 36.64 -3.24 45.51
CA LYS A 12 35.33 -3.87 45.81
C LYS A 12 34.85 -3.38 47.19
N PRO A 13 33.67 -3.76 47.73
CA PRO A 13 32.47 -4.43 47.16
C PRO A 13 31.12 -3.87 47.65
N ALA A 14 30.07 -4.34 47.01
CA ALA A 14 28.71 -4.71 47.43
C ALA A 14 28.08 -4.22 48.75
N THR A 15 26.87 -3.72 48.67
CA THR A 15 25.85 -3.96 49.72
C THR A 15 24.52 -4.35 49.09
N LYS A 16 23.99 -5.49 49.59
CA LYS A 16 22.63 -6.02 49.37
C LYS A 16 21.59 -5.12 50.04
N ALA A 17 20.53 -4.82 49.38
CA ALA A 17 19.31 -4.34 50.00
C ALA A 17 18.14 -5.28 49.68
N LYS A 18 17.40 -5.57 50.74
CA LYS A 18 16.41 -6.61 50.98
C LYS A 18 15.10 -6.42 50.22
N ASP A 19 14.46 -7.56 49.91
CA ASP A 19 13.08 -7.73 49.47
C ASP A 19 12.05 -7.05 50.39
N ALA A 20 11.03 -6.43 49.77
CA ALA A 20 9.74 -6.15 50.41
C ALA A 20 8.60 -6.56 49.46
N PRO A 21 7.54 -7.22 49.94
CA PRO A 21 6.57 -7.93 49.12
C PRO A 21 5.53 -6.99 48.50
N GLY A 22 5.26 -7.18 47.19
CA GLY A 22 4.28 -6.46 46.44
C GLY A 22 2.83 -6.76 46.84
N LYS A 23 2.04 -5.74 46.92
CA LYS A 23 0.57 -5.80 47.10
C LYS A 23 -0.07 -6.11 45.72
N GLN A 24 -0.84 -7.19 45.66
CA GLN A 24 -1.74 -7.52 44.56
C GLN A 24 -2.91 -6.55 44.48
N PRO A 25 -3.39 -6.09 43.32
CA PRO A 25 -4.64 -5.34 43.21
C PRO A 25 -5.86 -6.28 43.28
N ALA A 26 -6.87 -5.83 44.05
CA ALA A 26 -8.09 -6.53 44.36
C ALA A 26 -8.94 -6.85 43.12
N ARG A 27 -9.38 -8.10 43.02
CA ARG A 27 -10.41 -8.58 42.07
C ARG A 27 -11.75 -7.87 42.39
N ARG A 28 -12.27 -7.09 41.43
CA ARG A 28 -13.64 -6.59 41.45
C ARG A 28 -14.62 -7.77 41.26
N ARG A 29 -15.43 -8.04 42.29
CA ARG A 29 -16.56 -8.97 42.29
C ARG A 29 -17.65 -8.46 41.35
N ARG A 30 -18.07 -9.30 40.41
CA ARG A 30 -19.29 -9.11 39.57
C ARG A 30 -20.52 -9.30 40.49
N LYS A 31 -21.48 -8.38 40.39
CA LYS A 31 -22.81 -8.52 41.00
C LYS A 31 -23.63 -9.54 40.23
N PRO A 32 -24.48 -10.36 40.92
CA PRO A 32 -25.39 -11.28 40.27
C PRO A 32 -26.61 -10.56 39.68
N PRO A 33 -27.30 -11.17 38.68
CA PRO A 33 -28.46 -10.57 38.03
C PRO A 33 -29.70 -10.64 38.93
N ASN A 34 -30.54 -9.62 38.80
CA ASN A 34 -31.79 -9.42 39.54
C ASN A 34 -32.91 -10.29 38.92
N PRO A 35 -33.61 -11.15 39.65
CA PRO A 35 -34.75 -11.92 39.18
C PRO A 35 -36.05 -11.21 39.52
N HIS A 36 -36.68 -10.51 38.59
CA HIS A 36 -38.12 -10.20 38.57
C HIS A 36 -38.46 -9.31 37.37
N ARG A 37 -38.91 -9.95 36.31
CA ARG A 37 -39.93 -9.37 35.44
C ARG A 37 -40.78 -10.55 34.92
N GLN A 38 -42.01 -10.50 35.37
CA GLN A 38 -43.08 -11.41 35.03
C GLN A 38 -43.55 -11.19 33.59
N ASP A 39 -43.98 -12.29 33.03
CA ASP A 39 -44.63 -12.52 31.76
C ASP A 39 -45.96 -11.76 31.64
N ASP A 40 -46.21 -11.20 30.44
CA ASP A 40 -47.57 -11.03 29.93
C ASP A 40 -47.54 -11.27 28.41
N ALA A 41 -48.13 -12.37 28.00
CA ALA A 41 -48.71 -12.67 26.68
C ALA A 41 -50.19 -13.08 26.93
N PRO A 42 -51.05 -13.24 25.93
CA PRO A 42 -51.04 -12.99 24.49
C PRO A 42 -52.31 -12.33 23.97
N GLY A 43 -52.25 -11.73 22.81
CA GLY A 43 -53.43 -11.39 21.99
C GLY A 43 -53.40 -12.10 20.67
N GLY A 44 -54.32 -13.01 20.47
CA GLY A 44 -54.52 -13.80 19.25
C GLY A 44 -55.08 -12.99 18.06
N PRO A 45 -55.09 -13.56 16.84
CA PRO A 45 -55.33 -12.85 15.60
C PRO A 45 -56.83 -12.59 15.35
N ALA A 46 -57.16 -11.35 14.98
CA ALA A 46 -58.49 -10.95 14.51
C ALA A 46 -58.65 -11.31 13.01
N GLU A 47 -59.62 -12.14 12.73
CA GLU A 47 -60.14 -12.44 11.40
C GLU A 47 -60.76 -11.22 10.76
N ARG A 48 -60.43 -10.94 9.46
CA ARG A 48 -61.14 -10.00 8.62
C ARG A 48 -61.95 -10.75 7.57
N PRO A 49 -63.18 -10.34 7.29
CA PRO A 49 -64.10 -11.08 6.45
C PRO A 49 -63.77 -10.89 4.95
N VAL A 50 -64.00 -12.00 4.26
CA VAL A 50 -63.99 -12.12 2.79
C VAL A 50 -65.14 -11.34 2.21
N ALA A 51 -64.90 -10.36 1.32
CA ALA A 51 -65.91 -9.75 0.50
C ALA A 51 -65.79 -10.30 -0.92
N GLU A 52 -66.83 -11.01 -1.34
CA GLU A 52 -67.14 -11.35 -2.73
C GLU A 52 -67.30 -10.05 -3.56
N ALA A 53 -66.64 -9.96 -4.70
CA ALA A 53 -66.96 -8.98 -5.71
C ALA A 53 -66.88 -9.62 -7.09
N ALA A 54 -68.02 -9.54 -7.70
CA ALA A 54 -68.45 -10.07 -8.98
C ALA A 54 -67.60 -9.72 -10.18
N ASP A 55 -67.52 -10.71 -11.03
CA ASP A 55 -67.23 -10.72 -12.46
C ASP A 55 -67.80 -9.51 -13.23
N LYS A 56 -66.90 -8.75 -13.89
CA LYS A 56 -67.20 -7.91 -15.06
C LYS A 56 -66.07 -8.02 -16.07
N THR A 57 -66.21 -9.00 -16.95
CA THR A 57 -65.56 -9.06 -18.25
C THR A 57 -65.76 -7.73 -18.99
N ARG A 58 -64.70 -7.01 -19.23
CA ARG A 58 -64.67 -5.90 -20.16
C ARG A 58 -63.48 -6.09 -21.09
N GLU A 59 -63.81 -6.46 -22.32
CA GLU A 59 -62.88 -6.46 -23.45
C GLU A 59 -62.21 -5.08 -23.54
N LEU A 60 -60.90 -5.06 -23.45
CA LEU A 60 -60.06 -3.89 -23.78
C LEU A 60 -59.12 -4.29 -24.92
N GLU A 61 -59.38 -3.68 -26.06
CA GLU A 61 -58.61 -3.71 -27.28
C GLU A 61 -57.13 -3.47 -27.00
N ALA A 62 -56.29 -4.33 -27.54
CA ALA A 62 -54.81 -4.25 -27.45
C ALA A 62 -54.31 -3.08 -28.29
N LYS A 63 -53.91 -1.99 -27.64
CA LYS A 63 -53.10 -0.94 -28.27
C LYS A 63 -51.65 -1.47 -28.44
N PRO A 64 -50.97 -1.15 -29.58
CA PRO A 64 -49.59 -1.63 -29.81
C PRO A 64 -48.64 -1.08 -28.77
N ARG A 65 -47.88 -1.97 -28.14
CA ARG A 65 -46.81 -1.62 -27.21
C ARG A 65 -45.75 -0.80 -27.91
N THR A 66 -45.74 0.50 -27.63
CA THR A 66 -44.61 1.38 -27.94
C THR A 66 -43.34 0.79 -27.27
N SER A 67 -42.33 0.54 -28.08
CA SER A 67 -41.03 0.11 -27.63
C SER A 67 -40.48 1.10 -26.59
N VAL A 68 -40.42 0.66 -25.32
CA VAL A 68 -39.72 1.40 -24.28
C VAL A 68 -38.26 1.42 -24.72
N ARG A 69 -37.79 2.59 -25.20
CA ARG A 69 -36.36 2.86 -25.35
C ARG A 69 -35.70 2.55 -24.00
N ARG A 70 -34.96 1.45 -23.93
CA ARG A 70 -34.07 1.20 -22.82
C ARG A 70 -33.13 2.40 -22.76
N SER A 71 -33.23 3.17 -21.68
CA SER A 71 -32.22 4.15 -21.31
C SER A 71 -30.85 3.50 -21.41
N PRO A 72 -29.81 4.17 -21.92
CA PRO A 72 -28.47 3.60 -21.91
C PRO A 72 -28.16 3.22 -20.46
N GLN A 73 -27.93 1.93 -20.23
CA GLN A 73 -27.40 1.47 -18.95
C GLN A 73 -26.15 2.33 -18.70
N ARG A 74 -26.20 3.11 -17.62
CA ARG A 74 -24.98 3.68 -17.05
C ARG A 74 -24.03 2.51 -16.90
N SER A 75 -22.94 2.51 -17.64
CA SER A 75 -21.79 1.68 -17.34
C SER A 75 -21.48 1.98 -15.89
N HIS A 76 -21.74 1.05 -14.97
CA HIS A 76 -21.12 1.10 -13.67
C HIS A 76 -19.63 1.10 -13.99
N ASP A 77 -18.93 2.20 -13.70
CA ASP A 77 -17.47 2.27 -13.73
C ASP A 77 -16.98 1.19 -12.75
N VAL A 78 -16.71 0.00 -13.28
CA VAL A 78 -16.21 -1.11 -12.48
C VAL A 78 -14.81 -0.71 -12.08
N LYS A 79 -14.61 -0.47 -10.79
CA LYS A 79 -13.30 -0.13 -10.23
C LYS A 79 -12.29 -1.24 -10.59
N PRO A 80 -11.11 -0.91 -11.10
CA PRO A 80 -10.10 -1.89 -11.41
C PRO A 80 -9.75 -2.76 -10.20
N THR A 81 -9.59 -4.05 -10.42
CA THR A 81 -9.14 -5.03 -9.44
C THR A 81 -7.74 -5.49 -9.78
N VAL A 82 -7.09 -6.23 -8.88
CA VAL A 82 -5.78 -6.83 -9.15
C VAL A 82 -5.79 -7.69 -10.42
N ARG A 83 -6.91 -8.37 -10.70
CA ARG A 83 -7.09 -9.17 -11.91
C ARG A 83 -6.96 -8.33 -13.18
N HIS A 84 -7.49 -7.10 -13.21
CA HIS A 84 -7.33 -6.19 -14.36
C HIS A 84 -5.84 -5.91 -14.63
N VAL A 85 -5.06 -5.65 -13.57
CA VAL A 85 -3.61 -5.40 -13.71
C VAL A 85 -2.90 -6.64 -14.23
N THR A 86 -3.17 -7.81 -13.65
CA THR A 86 -2.59 -9.09 -14.10
C THR A 86 -2.90 -9.40 -15.57
N GLU A 87 -4.14 -9.17 -16.01
CA GLU A 87 -4.58 -9.41 -17.39
C GLU A 87 -3.96 -8.47 -18.44
N LEU A 88 -3.25 -7.42 -18.03
CA LEU A 88 -2.54 -6.52 -18.95
C LEU A 88 -1.22 -7.11 -19.46
N LYS A 89 -0.61 -8.06 -18.73
CA LYS A 89 0.62 -8.72 -19.16
C LYS A 89 0.48 -9.28 -20.57
N GLY A 90 1.44 -8.98 -21.42
CA GLY A 90 1.45 -9.37 -22.84
C GLY A 90 0.44 -8.62 -23.75
N LYS A 91 -0.38 -7.69 -23.19
CA LYS A 91 -1.32 -6.88 -23.98
C LYS A 91 -0.84 -5.44 -24.17
N ARG A 92 -0.35 -4.81 -23.10
CA ARG A 92 0.25 -3.48 -23.11
C ARG A 92 1.06 -3.26 -21.84
N ALA A 93 1.94 -2.27 -21.86
CA ALA A 93 2.68 -1.89 -20.66
C ALA A 93 1.76 -1.41 -19.52
N ILE A 94 2.07 -1.82 -18.31
CA ILE A 94 1.40 -1.44 -17.07
C ILE A 94 2.08 -0.18 -16.52
N VAL A 95 1.30 0.81 -16.13
CA VAL A 95 1.81 2.08 -15.65
C VAL A 95 1.42 2.29 -14.19
N GLY A 96 2.43 2.44 -13.32
CA GLY A 96 2.28 2.79 -11.92
C GLY A 96 2.94 4.13 -11.59
N LEU A 97 2.36 4.87 -10.65
CA LEU A 97 2.97 6.07 -10.06
C LEU A 97 2.69 6.10 -8.56
N THR A 98 3.58 6.74 -7.79
CA THR A 98 3.32 6.96 -6.37
C THR A 98 2.45 8.19 -6.13
N ALA A 99 1.61 8.14 -5.07
CA ALA A 99 0.91 9.30 -4.55
C ALA A 99 0.83 9.22 -3.02
N TYR A 100 0.80 10.38 -2.37
CA TYR A 100 0.78 10.44 -0.90
C TYR A 100 -0.31 11.37 -0.34
N ASP A 101 -1.07 12.02 -1.21
CA ASP A 101 -2.17 12.93 -0.84
C ASP A 101 -3.31 12.89 -1.87
N ALA A 102 -4.43 13.54 -1.53
CA ALA A 102 -5.62 13.52 -2.35
C ALA A 102 -5.48 14.31 -3.67
N ILE A 103 -4.64 15.36 -3.71
CA ILE A 103 -4.45 16.17 -4.92
C ILE A 103 -3.67 15.35 -5.94
N MET A 104 -2.51 14.79 -5.54
CA MET A 104 -1.70 13.94 -6.41
C MET A 104 -2.44 12.67 -6.80
N GLY A 105 -3.17 12.04 -5.86
CA GLY A 105 -4.02 10.88 -6.16
C GLY A 105 -5.04 11.15 -7.25
N LYS A 106 -5.68 12.33 -7.24
CA LYS A 106 -6.62 12.76 -8.28
C LYS A 106 -5.94 12.98 -9.62
N LEU A 107 -4.85 13.75 -9.65
CA LEU A 107 -4.13 14.09 -10.89
C LEU A 107 -3.59 12.84 -11.58
N ILE A 108 -2.98 11.94 -10.81
CA ILE A 108 -2.42 10.68 -11.32
C ILE A 108 -3.52 9.75 -11.84
N SER A 109 -4.62 9.63 -11.10
CA SER A 109 -5.77 8.83 -11.54
C SER A 109 -6.39 9.38 -12.83
N ASP A 110 -6.50 10.70 -12.98
CA ASP A 110 -7.03 11.33 -14.19
C ASP A 110 -6.06 11.21 -15.38
N ALA A 111 -4.76 11.03 -15.13
CA ALA A 111 -3.77 10.75 -16.16
C ALA A 111 -3.90 9.31 -16.75
N GLY A 112 -4.66 8.42 -16.10
CA GLY A 112 -4.99 7.10 -16.62
C GLY A 112 -3.96 6.02 -16.32
N VAL A 113 -3.28 6.07 -15.16
CA VAL A 113 -2.42 4.99 -14.68
C VAL A 113 -3.24 3.75 -14.31
N ASP A 114 -2.61 2.58 -14.32
CA ASP A 114 -3.25 1.31 -13.95
C ASP A 114 -3.33 1.11 -12.45
N PHE A 115 -2.32 1.60 -11.73
CA PHE A 115 -2.33 1.58 -10.27
C PHE A 115 -1.58 2.79 -9.68
N ILE A 116 -1.98 3.15 -8.47
CA ILE A 116 -1.28 4.10 -7.60
C ILE A 116 -0.67 3.32 -6.45
N LEU A 117 0.60 3.57 -6.15
CA LEU A 117 1.27 3.08 -4.96
C LEU A 117 1.40 4.21 -3.93
N VAL A 118 0.86 3.99 -2.74
CA VAL A 118 1.25 4.77 -1.56
C VAL A 118 2.45 4.06 -0.96
N GLY A 119 3.64 4.47 -1.38
CA GLY A 119 4.91 3.83 -0.99
C GLY A 119 5.48 4.43 0.30
N ASP A 120 6.31 3.66 1.00
CA ASP A 120 7.10 4.16 2.13
C ASP A 120 8.15 5.20 1.71
N SER A 121 8.39 5.35 0.40
CA SER A 121 9.09 6.50 -0.21
C SER A 121 8.49 7.86 0.18
N VAL A 122 7.27 7.90 0.75
CA VAL A 122 6.72 9.10 1.43
C VAL A 122 7.72 9.67 2.44
N GLY A 123 8.49 8.81 3.11
CA GLY A 123 9.52 9.19 4.07
C GLY A 123 10.55 10.13 3.48
N THR A 124 11.13 9.76 2.35
CA THR A 124 12.19 10.52 1.68
C THR A 124 11.66 11.68 0.83
N THR A 125 10.45 11.54 0.27
CA THR A 125 9.90 12.54 -0.67
C THR A 125 9.11 13.65 -0.01
N LEU A 126 8.41 13.36 1.08
CA LEU A 126 7.49 14.31 1.75
C LEU A 126 7.84 14.57 3.21
N LEU A 127 8.24 13.54 3.95
CA LEU A 127 8.50 13.67 5.38
C LEU A 127 9.93 14.15 5.68
N GLY A 128 10.83 14.16 4.68
CA GLY A 128 12.18 14.67 4.79
C GLY A 128 13.15 13.76 5.52
N PHE A 129 12.85 12.45 5.61
CA PHE A 129 13.77 11.46 6.16
C PHE A 129 14.86 11.09 5.14
N ASP A 130 16.02 10.68 5.63
CA ASP A 130 17.13 10.22 4.76
C ASP A 130 16.87 8.83 4.14
N THR A 131 15.99 8.04 4.76
CA THR A 131 15.61 6.67 4.33
C THR A 131 14.13 6.42 4.60
N THR A 132 13.59 5.32 4.07
CA THR A 132 12.19 4.91 4.31
C THR A 132 11.99 4.27 5.70
N ILE A 133 13.08 3.88 6.40
CA ILE A 133 13.04 3.15 7.68
C ILE A 133 12.23 3.85 8.80
N PRO A 134 12.25 5.19 8.95
CA PRO A 134 11.47 5.87 9.99
C PRO A 134 9.95 5.93 9.74
N VAL A 135 9.49 5.56 8.54
CA VAL A 135 8.05 5.59 8.21
C VAL A 135 7.29 4.59 9.06
N THR A 136 6.20 5.05 9.67
CA THR A 136 5.37 4.24 10.57
C THR A 136 4.10 3.71 9.89
N MET A 137 3.44 2.72 10.51
CA MET A 137 2.12 2.26 10.06
C MET A 137 1.07 3.38 10.08
N GLU A 138 1.15 4.28 11.07
CA GLU A 138 0.26 5.43 11.18
C GLU A 138 0.43 6.40 10.00
N ASP A 139 1.66 6.61 9.53
CA ASP A 139 1.94 7.40 8.33
C ASP A 139 1.34 6.72 7.11
N MET A 140 1.60 5.43 6.92
CA MET A 140 1.10 4.68 5.77
C MET A 140 -0.43 4.63 5.70
N VAL A 141 -1.10 4.38 6.82
CA VAL A 141 -2.58 4.41 6.91
C VAL A 141 -3.11 5.81 6.58
N ARG A 142 -2.51 6.86 7.14
CA ARG A 142 -2.94 8.26 6.92
C ARG A 142 -2.82 8.68 5.47
N HIS A 143 -1.67 8.42 4.84
CA HIS A 143 -1.41 8.76 3.44
C HIS A 143 -2.29 7.93 2.49
N THR A 144 -2.45 6.63 2.75
CA THR A 144 -3.35 5.76 1.98
C THR A 144 -4.79 6.26 2.03
N ALA A 145 -5.30 6.58 3.22
CA ALA A 145 -6.64 7.15 3.38
C ALA A 145 -6.80 8.51 2.69
N ALA A 146 -5.75 9.34 2.64
CA ALA A 146 -5.77 10.61 1.92
C ALA A 146 -5.91 10.39 0.40
N VAL A 147 -5.11 9.48 -0.17
CA VAL A 147 -5.22 9.12 -1.59
C VAL A 147 -6.57 8.47 -1.88
N ARG A 148 -7.08 7.58 -1.02
CA ARG A 148 -8.41 6.96 -1.19
C ARG A 148 -9.53 8.00 -1.30
N ARG A 149 -9.47 9.09 -0.53
CA ARG A 149 -10.47 10.17 -0.58
C ARG A 149 -10.50 10.92 -1.92
N SER A 150 -9.46 10.84 -2.74
CA SER A 150 -9.49 11.34 -4.12
C SER A 150 -10.37 10.51 -5.06
N ASN A 151 -10.86 9.36 -4.60
CA ASN A 151 -11.65 8.39 -5.35
C ASN A 151 -10.96 7.96 -6.66
N PRO A 152 -9.76 7.38 -6.61
CA PRO A 152 -9.01 7.00 -7.79
C PRO A 152 -9.75 5.94 -8.62
N LYS A 153 -9.67 6.05 -9.94
CA LYS A 153 -10.28 5.13 -10.92
C LYS A 153 -9.36 3.95 -11.26
N CYS A 154 -8.19 3.89 -10.65
CA CYS A 154 -7.19 2.82 -10.79
C CYS A 154 -7.06 2.03 -9.49
N LEU A 155 -6.28 0.94 -9.51
CA LEU A 155 -5.99 0.15 -8.32
C LEU A 155 -5.18 0.98 -7.31
N LEU A 156 -5.53 0.94 -6.04
CA LEU A 156 -4.76 1.58 -4.96
C LEU A 156 -4.02 0.52 -4.17
N VAL A 157 -2.68 0.57 -4.23
CA VAL A 157 -1.78 -0.29 -3.46
C VAL A 157 -1.14 0.52 -2.34
N ALA A 158 -0.99 -0.06 -1.16
CA ALA A 158 -0.30 0.55 -0.03
C ALA A 158 0.88 -0.32 0.42
N ASP A 159 2.00 0.33 0.72
CA ASP A 159 3.22 -0.34 1.17
C ASP A 159 3.17 -0.66 2.66
N LEU A 160 3.71 -1.81 3.04
CA LEU A 160 4.04 -2.09 4.44
C LEU A 160 5.37 -1.43 4.79
N PRO A 161 5.43 -0.63 5.86
CA PRO A 161 6.67 0.01 6.26
C PRO A 161 7.63 -0.98 6.91
N PHE A 162 8.86 -0.53 7.09
CA PHE A 162 9.98 -1.32 7.61
C PHE A 162 9.62 -2.19 8.82
N GLY A 163 9.91 -3.49 8.71
CA GLY A 163 9.80 -4.47 9.78
C GLY A 163 8.41 -5.08 9.99
N GLU A 164 7.35 -4.51 9.43
CA GLU A 164 5.97 -5.00 9.66
C GLU A 164 5.73 -6.42 9.12
N ALA A 165 6.32 -6.77 7.98
CA ALA A 165 6.21 -8.11 7.40
C ALA A 165 7.12 -9.15 8.07
N SER A 166 8.18 -8.72 8.79
CA SER A 166 9.23 -9.62 9.29
C SER A 166 9.12 -9.97 10.78
N MET A 167 8.12 -9.42 11.52
CA MET A 167 8.02 -9.64 12.97
C MET A 167 7.33 -10.95 13.33
N SER A 168 6.11 -11.15 12.86
CA SER A 168 5.31 -12.36 13.01
C SER A 168 4.13 -12.30 12.03
N PHE A 169 3.56 -13.45 11.67
CA PHE A 169 2.39 -13.49 10.78
C PHE A 169 1.20 -12.70 11.34
N ASP A 170 0.94 -12.77 12.64
CA ASP A 170 -0.15 -12.00 13.26
C ASP A 170 0.04 -10.50 13.10
N ARG A 171 1.27 -10.00 13.27
CA ARG A 171 1.60 -8.59 13.05
C ARG A 171 1.49 -8.22 11.58
N PHE A 172 2.00 -9.04 10.69
CA PHE A 172 1.90 -8.86 9.25
C PHE A 172 0.44 -8.78 8.78
N LEU A 173 -0.39 -9.72 9.22
CA LEU A 173 -1.83 -9.74 8.92
C LEU A 173 -2.54 -8.50 9.48
N ASP A 174 -2.25 -8.10 10.72
CA ASP A 174 -2.87 -6.92 11.34
C ASP A 174 -2.49 -5.64 10.60
N SER A 175 -1.22 -5.47 10.25
CA SER A 175 -0.74 -4.31 9.48
C SER A 175 -1.36 -4.25 8.08
N ALA A 176 -1.44 -5.39 7.38
CA ALA A 176 -2.12 -5.49 6.09
C ALA A 176 -3.61 -5.12 6.18
N LYS A 177 -4.31 -5.63 7.19
CA LYS A 177 -5.72 -5.28 7.46
C LYS A 177 -5.89 -3.78 7.72
N ARG A 178 -5.02 -3.15 8.49
CA ARG A 178 -5.08 -1.72 8.76
C ARG A 178 -4.96 -0.90 7.48
N LEU A 179 -4.04 -1.24 6.58
CA LEU A 179 -3.91 -0.57 5.28
C LEU A 179 -5.18 -0.71 4.44
N MET A 180 -5.83 -1.87 4.46
CA MET A 180 -7.07 -2.09 3.69
C MET A 180 -8.30 -1.47 4.36
N GLN A 181 -8.48 -1.65 5.67
CA GLN A 181 -9.68 -1.24 6.39
C GLN A 181 -9.68 0.23 6.77
N GLU A 182 -8.58 0.74 7.30
CA GLU A 182 -8.43 2.13 7.73
C GLU A 182 -7.92 3.01 6.57
N GLY A 183 -6.92 2.53 5.82
CA GLY A 183 -6.34 3.23 4.67
C GLY A 183 -7.21 3.14 3.41
N GLY A 184 -7.98 2.08 3.26
CA GLY A 184 -8.81 1.82 2.08
C GLY A 184 -8.03 1.34 0.86
N ALA A 185 -6.85 0.71 1.05
CA ALA A 185 -6.10 0.09 -0.03
C ALA A 185 -6.89 -1.08 -0.66
N ASP A 186 -6.65 -1.35 -1.93
CA ASP A 186 -7.19 -2.50 -2.67
C ASP A 186 -6.23 -3.70 -2.63
N ALA A 187 -4.93 -3.44 -2.40
CA ALA A 187 -3.86 -4.43 -2.28
C ALA A 187 -2.72 -3.84 -1.43
N ILE A 188 -1.82 -4.68 -0.96
CA ILE A 188 -0.62 -4.25 -0.22
C ILE A 188 0.66 -4.56 -0.99
N LYS A 189 1.74 -3.77 -0.76
CA LYS A 189 3.08 -4.08 -1.26
C LYS A 189 3.94 -4.58 -0.10
N VAL A 190 4.81 -5.54 -0.39
CA VAL A 190 5.75 -6.15 0.57
C VAL A 190 7.14 -6.22 -0.05
N GLU A 191 8.15 -5.71 0.66
CA GLU A 191 9.55 -5.85 0.29
C GLU A 191 10.14 -7.15 0.84
N GLY A 192 10.63 -8.01 -0.05
CA GLY A 192 11.27 -9.28 0.27
C GLY A 192 10.92 -10.37 -0.73
N GLY A 193 11.74 -11.41 -0.76
CA GLY A 193 11.63 -12.55 -1.66
C GLY A 193 11.22 -13.83 -0.92
N ARG A 194 11.97 -14.90 -1.18
CA ARG A 194 11.75 -16.25 -0.64
C ARG A 194 11.61 -16.32 0.89
N ASP A 195 12.30 -15.44 1.61
CA ASP A 195 12.28 -15.43 3.09
C ASP A 195 10.91 -15.03 3.67
N LEU A 196 10.06 -14.40 2.88
CA LEU A 196 8.69 -14.01 3.25
C LEU A 196 7.60 -14.80 2.50
N ALA A 197 7.97 -15.70 1.58
CA ALA A 197 7.03 -16.38 0.69
C ALA A 197 5.95 -17.16 1.44
N ASP A 198 6.32 -17.93 2.48
CA ASP A 198 5.37 -18.71 3.28
C ASP A 198 4.31 -17.82 3.99
N ASP A 199 4.72 -16.66 4.49
CA ASP A 199 3.81 -15.74 5.17
C ASP A 199 2.97 -14.93 4.16
N ILE A 200 3.53 -14.63 2.99
CA ILE A 200 2.79 -14.04 1.87
C ILE A 200 1.71 -15.02 1.37
N GLU A 201 2.02 -16.30 1.20
CA GLU A 201 1.03 -17.33 0.81
C GLU A 201 -0.14 -17.37 1.79
N LYS A 202 0.15 -17.43 3.09
CA LYS A 202 -0.89 -17.39 4.14
C LYS A 202 -1.73 -16.12 4.06
N LEU A 203 -1.09 -14.96 3.82
CA LEU A 203 -1.78 -13.69 3.70
C LEU A 203 -2.70 -13.64 2.48
N VAL A 204 -2.22 -14.09 1.32
CA VAL A 204 -2.99 -14.23 0.08
C VAL A 204 -4.18 -15.17 0.27
N ALA A 205 -3.98 -16.29 0.99
CA ALA A 205 -5.05 -17.22 1.32
C ALA A 205 -6.18 -16.61 2.18
N THR A 206 -5.91 -15.51 2.92
CA THR A 206 -6.96 -14.75 3.63
C THR A 206 -7.77 -13.84 2.70
N GLY A 207 -7.38 -13.70 1.43
CA GLY A 207 -8.02 -12.83 0.44
C GLY A 207 -7.39 -11.43 0.32
N ILE A 208 -6.23 -11.19 0.92
CA ILE A 208 -5.47 -9.93 0.79
C ILE A 208 -4.53 -10.04 -0.41
N PRO A 209 -4.72 -9.23 -1.49
CA PRO A 209 -3.83 -9.28 -2.65
C PRO A 209 -2.47 -8.66 -2.33
N VAL A 210 -1.39 -9.29 -2.79
CA VAL A 210 -0.02 -8.85 -2.53
C VAL A 210 0.71 -8.50 -3.83
N LEU A 211 1.35 -7.33 -3.84
CA LEU A 211 2.36 -6.88 -4.78
C LEU A 211 3.74 -7.15 -4.16
N GLY A 212 4.48 -8.10 -4.72
CA GLY A 212 5.84 -8.40 -4.25
C GLY A 212 6.86 -7.34 -4.68
N HIS A 213 8.05 -7.31 -4.06
CA HIS A 213 9.12 -6.40 -4.43
C HIS A 213 10.48 -7.06 -4.20
N ILE A 214 11.28 -7.16 -5.27
CA ILE A 214 12.61 -7.76 -5.29
C ILE A 214 13.65 -6.84 -5.94
N GLY A 215 14.91 -7.18 -5.82
CA GLY A 215 16.04 -6.39 -6.27
C GLY A 215 16.58 -5.49 -5.17
N LEU A 216 16.72 -4.21 -5.42
CA LEU A 216 16.98 -3.24 -4.36
C LEU A 216 15.75 -3.11 -3.49
N LEU A 217 15.92 -3.29 -2.20
CA LEU A 217 14.89 -3.08 -1.19
C LEU A 217 15.26 -1.86 -0.35
N PRO A 218 14.62 -0.69 -0.51
CA PRO A 218 14.92 0.53 0.24
C PRO A 218 14.93 0.34 1.75
N GLN A 219 14.08 -0.55 2.27
CA GLN A 219 14.04 -0.90 3.69
C GLN A 219 15.33 -1.58 4.19
N THR A 220 16.11 -2.19 3.32
CA THR A 220 17.37 -2.87 3.67
C THR A 220 18.61 -2.03 3.38
N VAL A 221 18.46 -0.77 2.95
CA VAL A 221 19.57 0.08 2.47
C VAL A 221 20.73 0.21 3.46
N LYS A 222 20.45 0.20 4.76
CA LYS A 222 21.49 0.24 5.81
C LYS A 222 22.27 -1.07 5.92
N ALA A 223 21.64 -2.21 5.69
CA ALA A 223 22.28 -3.51 5.72
C ALA A 223 23.19 -3.73 4.50
N ILE A 224 22.75 -3.27 3.31
CA ILE A 224 23.50 -3.41 2.06
C ILE A 224 24.54 -2.29 1.82
N GLY A 225 24.52 -1.24 2.64
CA GLY A 225 25.50 -0.15 2.58
C GLY A 225 25.24 0.90 1.50
N GLY A 226 24.05 1.01 0.94
CA GLY A 226 23.65 2.03 -0.04
C GLY A 226 22.88 1.51 -1.23
N TYR A 227 22.53 2.41 -2.14
CA TYR A 227 21.79 2.10 -3.36
C TYR A 227 22.73 1.57 -4.45
N ARG A 228 22.42 0.40 -5.03
CA ARG A 228 23.16 -0.17 -6.15
C ARG A 228 22.26 -1.04 -7.03
N LYS A 229 22.73 -1.40 -8.20
CA LYS A 229 22.08 -2.42 -9.04
C LYS A 229 22.36 -3.83 -8.53
N PHE A 230 21.42 -4.74 -8.77
CA PHE A 230 21.45 -6.15 -8.42
C PHE A 230 21.38 -7.03 -9.66
N GLY A 231 21.98 -8.23 -9.57
CA GLY A 231 22.00 -9.18 -10.68
C GLY A 231 23.23 -9.06 -11.60
N GLY A 232 24.24 -8.26 -11.18
CA GLY A 232 25.47 -8.08 -11.96
C GLY A 232 26.40 -9.29 -11.93
N VAL A 233 26.27 -10.17 -10.94
CA VAL A 233 26.98 -11.43 -10.85
C VAL A 233 25.98 -12.60 -10.84
N ARG A 234 26.48 -13.79 -11.20
CA ARG A 234 25.63 -14.97 -11.40
C ARG A 234 24.83 -15.33 -10.14
N GLU A 235 25.47 -15.32 -9.00
CA GLU A 235 24.89 -15.67 -7.72
C GLU A 235 23.73 -14.73 -7.34
N GLU A 236 23.88 -13.43 -7.61
CA GLU A 236 22.80 -12.46 -7.39
C GLU A 236 21.64 -12.69 -8.38
N ALA A 237 21.94 -12.96 -9.66
CA ALA A 237 20.91 -13.26 -10.64
C ALA A 237 20.11 -14.51 -10.23
N GLU A 238 20.79 -15.63 -9.88
CA GLU A 238 20.16 -16.86 -9.41
C GLU A 238 19.30 -16.61 -8.15
N SER A 239 19.75 -15.74 -7.24
CA SER A 239 18.98 -15.33 -6.07
C SER A 239 17.70 -14.62 -6.46
N LEU A 240 17.77 -13.64 -7.39
CA LEU A 240 16.60 -12.88 -7.87
C LEU A 240 15.59 -13.78 -8.60
N TYR A 241 16.06 -14.78 -9.37
CA TYR A 241 15.19 -15.79 -9.98
C TYR A 241 14.43 -16.59 -8.92
N THR A 242 15.14 -17.05 -7.89
CA THR A 242 14.53 -17.81 -6.80
C THR A 242 13.49 -16.95 -6.06
N ASP A 243 13.81 -15.68 -5.77
CA ASP A 243 12.90 -14.76 -5.09
C ASP A 243 11.62 -14.52 -5.92
N ALA A 244 11.77 -14.30 -7.23
CA ALA A 244 10.63 -14.07 -8.13
C ALA A 244 9.70 -15.29 -8.22
N ILE A 245 10.28 -16.50 -8.36
CA ILE A 245 9.51 -17.76 -8.41
C ILE A 245 8.80 -17.99 -7.07
N SER A 246 9.47 -17.79 -5.94
CA SER A 246 8.86 -17.96 -4.63
C SER A 246 7.67 -17.00 -4.41
N LEU A 247 7.78 -15.75 -4.88
CA LEU A 247 6.66 -14.79 -4.81
C LEU A 247 5.50 -15.15 -5.77
N GLU A 248 5.81 -15.71 -6.94
CA GLU A 248 4.78 -16.25 -7.84
C GLU A 248 4.03 -17.40 -7.19
N GLU A 249 4.75 -18.38 -6.63
CA GLU A 249 4.19 -19.53 -5.93
C GLU A 249 3.35 -19.12 -4.71
N ALA A 250 3.80 -18.10 -3.98
CA ALA A 250 3.05 -17.48 -2.87
C ALA A 250 1.80 -16.72 -3.31
N GLY A 251 1.56 -16.54 -4.63
CA GLY A 251 0.36 -15.93 -5.18
C GLY A 251 0.39 -14.41 -5.27
N CYS A 252 1.55 -13.78 -5.34
CA CYS A 252 1.66 -12.36 -5.66
C CYS A 252 1.02 -12.06 -7.02
N PHE A 253 0.14 -11.04 -7.10
CA PHE A 253 -0.54 -10.69 -8.35
C PHE A 253 0.36 -9.95 -9.35
N ALA A 254 1.43 -9.32 -8.89
CA ALA A 254 2.49 -8.67 -9.65
C ALA A 254 3.74 -8.54 -8.77
N ILE A 255 4.90 -8.26 -9.37
CA ILE A 255 6.17 -8.12 -8.66
C ILE A 255 6.87 -6.86 -9.15
N ILE A 256 7.33 -6.00 -8.23
CA ILE A 256 8.22 -4.88 -8.54
C ILE A 256 9.66 -5.41 -8.63
N ALA A 257 10.36 -5.00 -9.68
CA ALA A 257 11.79 -5.24 -9.89
C ALA A 257 12.53 -3.90 -9.80
N GLU A 258 13.22 -3.64 -8.69
CA GLU A 258 13.91 -2.38 -8.48
C GLU A 258 15.43 -2.53 -8.67
N MET A 259 16.02 -1.61 -9.48
CA MET A 259 17.46 -1.49 -9.67
C MET A 259 18.14 -2.83 -10.01
N MET A 260 17.49 -3.63 -10.86
CA MET A 260 18.05 -4.87 -11.38
C MET A 260 18.79 -4.64 -12.70
N GLU A 261 19.75 -5.52 -13.01
CA GLU A 261 20.34 -5.54 -14.35
C GLU A 261 19.26 -5.86 -15.39
N GLU A 262 19.24 -5.06 -16.47
CA GLU A 262 18.19 -5.13 -17.50
C GLU A 262 18.03 -6.53 -18.08
N LYS A 263 19.14 -7.25 -18.29
CA LYS A 263 19.12 -8.63 -18.81
C LYS A 263 18.34 -9.55 -17.87
N VAL A 264 18.59 -9.47 -16.56
CA VAL A 264 17.94 -10.31 -15.56
C VAL A 264 16.45 -9.96 -15.48
N ALA A 265 16.09 -8.68 -15.44
CA ALA A 265 14.71 -8.24 -15.42
C ALA A 265 13.94 -8.66 -16.68
N THR A 266 14.57 -8.58 -17.88
CA THR A 266 13.97 -9.02 -19.15
C THR A 266 13.69 -10.52 -19.16
N GLU A 267 14.65 -11.32 -18.69
CA GLU A 267 14.51 -12.76 -18.61
C GLU A 267 13.40 -13.15 -17.63
N LEU A 268 13.39 -12.56 -16.42
CA LEU A 268 12.35 -12.78 -15.41
C LEU A 268 10.95 -12.44 -15.91
N ALA A 269 10.78 -11.28 -16.57
CA ALA A 269 9.49 -10.89 -17.15
C ALA A 269 8.91 -11.93 -18.10
N SER A 270 9.79 -12.67 -18.81
CA SER A 270 9.38 -13.73 -19.74
C SER A 270 9.10 -15.08 -19.07
N GLN A 271 9.61 -15.32 -17.85
CA GLN A 271 9.58 -16.63 -17.20
C GLN A 271 8.48 -16.76 -16.15
N ILE A 272 8.15 -15.67 -15.42
CA ILE A 272 7.11 -15.70 -14.38
C ILE A 272 5.74 -15.36 -14.96
N LEU A 273 4.67 -15.85 -14.33
CA LEU A 273 3.29 -15.58 -14.73
C LEU A 273 2.80 -14.18 -14.32
N PRO A 274 3.04 -13.72 -13.06
CA PRO A 274 2.63 -12.38 -12.67
C PRO A 274 3.39 -11.31 -13.47
N PRO A 275 2.79 -10.11 -13.70
CA PRO A 275 3.51 -9.00 -14.31
C PRO A 275 4.73 -8.58 -13.48
N LEU A 276 5.84 -8.33 -14.16
CA LEU A 276 7.05 -7.74 -13.58
C LEU A 276 7.05 -6.24 -13.88
N ILE A 277 7.04 -5.41 -12.84
CA ILE A 277 6.96 -3.94 -12.93
C ILE A 277 8.33 -3.34 -12.59
N GLY A 278 8.98 -2.74 -13.57
CA GLY A 278 10.33 -2.20 -13.41
C GLY A 278 10.37 -0.82 -12.76
N ILE A 279 11.39 -0.59 -11.94
CA ILE A 279 11.89 0.73 -11.55
C ILE A 279 13.42 0.70 -11.57
N GLY A 280 14.04 1.43 -12.49
CA GLY A 280 15.49 1.40 -12.69
C GLY A 280 16.04 0.06 -13.21
N SER A 281 15.18 -0.84 -13.73
CA SER A 281 15.54 -2.20 -14.17
C SER A 281 15.46 -2.38 -15.70
N GLY A 282 15.49 -1.30 -16.45
CA GLY A 282 15.39 -1.30 -17.92
C GLY A 282 13.95 -1.29 -18.44
N PRO A 283 13.77 -1.13 -19.77
CA PRO A 283 12.47 -0.91 -20.40
C PRO A 283 11.65 -2.20 -20.66
N ASN A 284 12.27 -3.38 -20.54
CA ASN A 284 11.71 -4.64 -21.02
C ASN A 284 10.90 -5.41 -19.96
N CYS A 285 10.49 -4.76 -18.85
CA CYS A 285 9.51 -5.30 -17.93
C CYS A 285 8.08 -5.17 -18.51
N ASP A 286 7.11 -5.88 -17.93
CA ASP A 286 5.69 -5.80 -18.32
C ASP A 286 5.07 -4.42 -18.04
N GLY A 287 5.70 -3.63 -17.18
CA GLY A 287 5.29 -2.28 -16.83
C GLY A 287 6.40 -1.50 -16.15
N GLN A 288 6.10 -0.24 -15.81
CA GLN A 288 7.02 0.67 -15.11
C GLN A 288 6.29 1.40 -13.98
N ILE A 289 7.01 1.63 -12.90
CA ILE A 289 6.57 2.51 -11.83
C ILE A 289 7.66 3.55 -11.54
N LEU A 290 7.27 4.77 -11.20
CA LEU A 290 8.17 5.83 -10.74
C LEU A 290 7.60 6.53 -9.51
N VAL A 291 8.51 7.09 -8.72
CA VAL A 291 8.16 8.09 -7.71
C VAL A 291 7.75 9.36 -8.43
N THR A 292 6.53 9.81 -8.19
CA THR A 292 5.95 10.96 -8.92
C THR A 292 6.74 12.25 -8.72
N GLN A 293 7.30 12.46 -7.54
CA GLN A 293 8.13 13.63 -7.25
C GLN A 293 9.40 13.63 -8.10
N ASP A 294 10.02 12.47 -8.32
CA ASP A 294 11.18 12.36 -9.21
C ASP A 294 10.80 12.63 -10.67
N LEU A 295 9.68 12.03 -11.12
CA LEU A 295 9.13 12.25 -12.46
C LEU A 295 8.87 13.73 -12.76
N LEU A 296 8.37 14.48 -11.76
CA LEU A 296 7.99 15.87 -11.90
C LEU A 296 9.12 16.87 -11.53
N GLY A 297 10.29 16.38 -11.13
CA GLY A 297 11.39 17.23 -10.66
C GLY A 297 11.01 18.05 -9.41
N LEU A 298 10.23 17.44 -8.50
CA LEU A 298 9.82 18.02 -7.23
C LEU A 298 10.53 17.28 -6.08
N THR A 299 11.85 17.42 -6.03
CA THR A 299 12.69 16.74 -5.05
C THR A 299 13.70 17.70 -4.46
N ALA A 300 14.03 17.55 -3.17
CA ALA A 300 15.05 18.31 -2.48
C ALA A 300 16.44 17.65 -2.56
N GLN A 301 16.49 16.34 -2.78
CA GLN A 301 17.72 15.53 -2.74
C GLN A 301 18.32 15.23 -4.12
N GLY A 302 17.68 15.71 -5.19
CA GLY A 302 18.04 15.38 -6.58
C GLY A 302 17.28 14.16 -7.10
N VAL A 303 17.28 14.01 -8.42
CA VAL A 303 16.56 12.93 -9.13
C VAL A 303 17.49 11.73 -9.30
N PRO A 304 17.03 10.49 -9.05
CA PRO A 304 17.81 9.28 -9.32
C PRO A 304 18.29 9.22 -10.77
N SER A 305 19.48 8.68 -11.01
CA SER A 305 20.15 8.69 -12.33
C SER A 305 19.39 7.96 -13.43
N PHE A 306 18.50 7.03 -13.07
CA PHE A 306 17.66 6.28 -14.01
C PHE A 306 16.35 7.00 -14.38
N VAL A 307 16.03 8.14 -13.74
CA VAL A 307 14.84 8.92 -14.01
C VAL A 307 15.18 10.13 -14.88
N THR A 308 14.49 10.29 -16.00
CA THR A 308 14.47 11.51 -16.77
C THR A 308 13.23 12.31 -16.38
N PRO A 309 13.37 13.47 -15.69
CA PRO A 309 12.20 14.24 -15.27
C PRO A 309 11.43 14.82 -16.46
N TYR A 310 10.10 14.78 -16.39
CA TYR A 310 9.20 15.35 -17.39
C TYR A 310 8.92 16.84 -17.14
N ALA A 311 9.26 17.34 -15.93
CA ALA A 311 9.09 18.74 -15.52
C ALA A 311 10.16 19.13 -14.51
N ASN A 312 10.17 20.42 -14.11
CA ASN A 312 11.00 20.92 -13.01
C ASN A 312 10.12 21.76 -12.08
N LEU A 313 9.23 21.06 -11.35
CA LEU A 313 8.28 21.76 -10.47
C LEU A 313 8.95 22.45 -9.29
N SER A 314 10.11 21.99 -8.82
CA SER A 314 10.87 22.69 -7.78
C SER A 314 11.21 24.11 -8.20
N LYS A 315 11.65 24.30 -9.46
CA LYS A 315 11.97 25.63 -10.01
C LYS A 315 10.72 26.48 -10.20
N GLU A 316 9.65 25.91 -10.76
CA GLU A 316 8.40 26.62 -10.99
C GLU A 316 7.77 27.12 -9.67
N ILE A 317 7.72 26.24 -8.66
CA ILE A 317 7.21 26.59 -7.33
C ILE A 317 8.09 27.68 -6.68
N SER A 318 9.41 27.54 -6.73
CA SER A 318 10.34 28.54 -6.17
C SER A 318 10.15 29.91 -6.83
N ASN A 319 10.00 29.95 -8.16
CA ASN A 319 9.76 31.19 -8.89
C ASN A 319 8.42 31.85 -8.49
N ALA A 320 7.35 31.05 -8.39
CA ALA A 320 6.03 31.54 -8.00
C ALA A 320 6.03 32.10 -6.56
N LEU A 321 6.65 31.38 -5.64
CA LEU A 321 6.80 31.83 -4.24
C LEU A 321 7.65 33.11 -4.14
N GLY A 322 8.78 33.16 -4.85
CA GLY A 322 9.65 34.33 -4.88
C GLY A 322 8.93 35.58 -5.41
N LYS A 323 8.16 35.41 -6.49
CA LYS A 323 7.33 36.48 -7.06
C LYS A 323 6.28 36.96 -6.05
N TYR A 324 5.55 36.08 -5.39
CA TYR A 324 4.59 36.47 -4.36
C TYR A 324 5.24 37.26 -3.23
N VAL A 325 6.41 36.81 -2.74
CA VAL A 325 7.16 37.55 -1.69
C VAL A 325 7.54 38.95 -2.14
N GLN A 326 8.00 39.09 -3.38
CA GLN A 326 8.33 40.39 -3.96
C GLN A 326 7.10 41.31 -4.09
N ASP A 327 6.01 40.81 -4.66
CA ASP A 327 4.76 41.57 -4.86
C ASP A 327 4.18 42.09 -3.53
N VAL A 328 4.32 41.29 -2.42
CA VAL A 328 3.86 41.71 -1.09
C VAL A 328 4.78 42.80 -0.48
N ARG A 329 6.07 42.65 -0.67
CA ARG A 329 7.08 43.63 -0.13
C ARG A 329 7.14 44.94 -0.90
N GLU A 330 6.87 44.85 -2.20
CA GLU A 330 6.95 46.00 -3.13
C GLU A 330 5.58 46.13 -3.86
N PRO A 331 4.49 46.53 -3.15
CA PRO A 331 3.18 46.62 -3.75
C PRO A 331 3.22 47.67 -4.88
N LYS A 332 2.83 47.24 -6.08
CA LYS A 332 2.65 48.16 -7.20
C LYS A 332 1.55 49.17 -6.81
N ARG A 333 1.93 50.43 -6.71
CA ARG A 333 1.01 51.58 -6.46
C ARG A 333 0.14 51.83 -7.69
#